data_e4d6a130ccc03d60b54580adcf20339d
#
_entry.id   e4d6a130ccc03d60b54580adcf20339d
#
_cell.length_a   1.000
_cell.length_b   1.000
_cell.length_c   1.000
_cell.angle_alpha   90.00
_cell.angle_beta   90.00
_cell.angle_gamma   90.00
#
_symmetry.space_group_name_H-M   'P 1'
#
loop_
_entity.id
_entity.type
_entity.pdbx_description
1 polymer ?
#
loop_
_entity_poly.entity_id
_entity_poly.type
_entity_poly.pdbx_seq_one_letter_code
_entity_poly.pdbx_strand_id
1 'polypeptide(L)'
;MKYLNLFIFVLLLAGCNRPVKHSDIIQADTMVSIIPQEDTITLSALFSRCEIVKLNDIVLASINKVFKYDSLWIVQGKSDQGGVHLFNNEGRYLKTVLKWGQGPEEAYDIWSIKLLDGSIYLLINSGTEVVEYSLQKQKMVERFRLPSEILSATDFVVDNGGNYIFLKSISREKKKEEYKLYVYNKKEGTIVNRILNMDKKSSEYISFDQSDCLYRVQDEIYYYEVFRNGICRLSANDMTGYIAFKQNEYTFPEKELYNEDHYCPVKILDLEINRVDHHPLGR
;
A
#
# COMPACT_ATOMS: atom_id res chain seq x y z
N MET A 1 -36.58 3.09 -44.50
CA MET A 1 -35.59 4.01 -43.90
C MET A 1 -35.65 4.18 -42.39
N LYS A 2 -36.81 4.02 -41.73
CA LYS A 2 -36.90 4.15 -40.24
C LYS A 2 -36.15 3.06 -39.46
N TYR A 3 -35.97 1.89 -39.97
CA TYR A 3 -35.29 0.77 -39.29
C TYR A 3 -33.77 0.78 -39.43
N LEU A 4 -33.24 1.46 -40.47
CA LEU A 4 -31.81 1.59 -40.68
C LEU A 4 -31.17 2.50 -39.62
N ASN A 5 -31.85 3.56 -39.20
CA ASN A 5 -31.39 4.46 -38.17
C ASN A 5 -31.40 3.80 -36.76
N LEU A 6 -32.35 2.91 -36.51
CA LEU A 6 -32.41 2.15 -35.26
C LEU A 6 -31.27 1.13 -35.15
N PHE A 7 -30.89 0.50 -36.28
CA PHE A 7 -29.80 -0.46 -36.31
C PHE A 7 -28.42 0.19 -36.12
N ILE A 8 -28.24 1.40 -36.66
CA ILE A 8 -27.02 2.20 -36.45
C ILE A 8 -26.92 2.67 -34.99
N PHE A 9 -28.04 3.02 -34.35
CA PHE A 9 -28.06 3.43 -32.94
C PHE A 9 -27.73 2.27 -31.97
N VAL A 10 -28.19 1.06 -32.28
CA VAL A 10 -27.86 -0.16 -31.49
C VAL A 10 -26.39 -0.55 -31.66
N LEU A 11 -25.80 -0.34 -32.83
CA LEU A 11 -24.37 -0.59 -33.08
C LEU A 11 -23.46 0.40 -32.35
N LEU A 12 -23.93 1.63 -32.11
CA LEU A 12 -23.18 2.65 -31.35
C LEU A 12 -23.22 2.39 -29.82
N LEU A 13 -24.23 1.66 -29.34
CA LEU A 13 -24.30 1.25 -27.93
C LEU A 13 -23.49 -0.03 -27.62
N ALA A 14 -23.10 -0.78 -28.65
CA ALA A 14 -22.16 -1.89 -28.53
C ALA A 14 -20.69 -1.44 -28.48
N GLY A 15 -20.42 -0.22 -27.99
CA GLY A 15 -19.09 0.25 -27.60
C GLY A 15 -18.53 -0.69 -26.54
N CYS A 16 -17.81 -1.68 -27.03
CA CYS A 16 -17.16 -2.72 -26.25
C CYS A 16 -16.29 -2.08 -25.16
N ASN A 17 -16.73 -2.14 -23.93
CA ASN A 17 -15.80 -2.30 -22.83
C ASN A 17 -15.05 -3.63 -23.06
N ARG A 18 -14.06 -3.61 -23.91
CA ARG A 18 -13.11 -4.70 -23.99
C ARG A 18 -12.39 -4.67 -22.64
N PRO A 19 -12.44 -5.75 -21.84
CA PRO A 19 -11.58 -5.85 -20.69
C PRO A 19 -10.16 -5.67 -21.23
N VAL A 20 -9.47 -4.67 -20.74
CA VAL A 20 -8.06 -4.46 -21.03
C VAL A 20 -7.37 -5.70 -20.54
N LYS A 21 -6.88 -6.55 -21.44
CA LYS A 21 -5.97 -7.63 -21.08
C LYS A 21 -4.71 -6.94 -20.57
N HIS A 22 -4.63 -6.80 -19.26
CA HIS A 22 -3.36 -6.41 -18.65
C HIS A 22 -2.38 -7.55 -18.95
N SER A 23 -1.46 -7.32 -19.88
CA SER A 23 -0.25 -8.12 -19.96
C SER A 23 0.45 -7.93 -18.63
N ASP A 24 0.89 -9.01 -18.01
CA ASP A 24 1.64 -8.99 -16.75
C ASP A 24 2.94 -8.19 -16.86
N ILE A 25 3.36 -7.89 -18.08
CA ILE A 25 4.53 -7.06 -18.39
C ILE A 25 4.13 -5.59 -18.34
N ILE A 26 4.74 -4.85 -17.42
CA ILE A 26 4.59 -3.41 -17.33
C ILE A 26 5.23 -2.79 -18.57
N GLN A 27 4.41 -2.24 -19.46
CA GLN A 27 4.89 -1.37 -20.53
C GLN A 27 5.06 0.03 -19.98
N ALA A 28 6.29 0.52 -19.93
CA ALA A 28 6.62 1.83 -19.42
C ALA A 28 7.61 2.54 -20.35
N ASP A 29 7.55 3.87 -20.37
CA ASP A 29 8.47 4.70 -21.17
C ASP A 29 9.91 4.62 -20.64
N THR A 30 10.07 4.35 -19.36
CA THR A 30 11.37 4.24 -18.70
C THR A 30 11.66 2.79 -18.31
N MET A 31 12.81 2.29 -18.77
CA MET A 31 13.30 0.95 -18.40
C MET A 31 14.60 1.07 -17.61
N VAL A 32 14.64 0.45 -16.44
CA VAL A 32 15.79 0.47 -15.53
C VAL A 32 16.35 -0.92 -15.36
N SER A 33 17.66 -1.07 -15.49
CA SER A 33 18.37 -2.31 -15.13
C SER A 33 18.75 -2.26 -13.66
N ILE A 34 18.37 -3.28 -12.90
CA ILE A 34 18.80 -3.46 -11.52
C ILE A 34 20.00 -4.41 -11.55
N ILE A 35 21.16 -3.86 -11.24
CA ILE A 35 22.39 -4.63 -11.12
C ILE A 35 22.90 -4.41 -9.70
N PRO A 36 22.82 -5.41 -8.82
CA PRO A 36 23.39 -5.32 -7.48
C PRO A 36 24.90 -5.04 -7.58
N GLN A 37 25.39 -4.15 -6.74
CA GLN A 37 26.81 -3.87 -6.60
C GLN A 37 27.23 -4.26 -5.18
N GLU A 38 28.39 -4.81 -5.03
CA GLU A 38 28.97 -5.21 -3.73
C GLU A 38 29.55 -4.00 -2.96
N ASP A 39 29.13 -2.80 -3.29
CA ASP A 39 29.63 -1.59 -2.67
C ASP A 39 28.87 -1.25 -1.38
N THR A 40 29.62 -0.79 -0.39
CA THR A 40 29.04 -0.28 0.84
C THR A 40 28.55 1.16 0.64
N ILE A 41 27.25 1.38 0.77
CA ILE A 41 26.68 2.74 0.76
C ILE A 41 26.76 3.29 2.19
N THR A 42 27.51 4.37 2.37
CA THR A 42 27.57 5.05 3.67
C THR A 42 26.34 5.90 3.89
N LEU A 43 25.92 6.08 5.15
CA LEU A 43 24.80 6.98 5.48
C LEU A 43 25.06 8.41 5.00
N SER A 44 26.31 8.89 5.02
CA SER A 44 26.69 10.21 4.53
C SER A 44 26.54 10.39 3.02
N ALA A 45 26.53 9.31 2.23
CA ALA A 45 26.25 9.37 0.81
C ALA A 45 24.74 9.56 0.51
N LEU A 46 23.87 9.13 1.44
CA LEU A 46 22.42 9.21 1.30
C LEU A 46 21.83 10.44 2.01
N PHE A 47 22.44 10.89 3.11
CA PHE A 47 21.90 11.94 3.97
C PHE A 47 22.94 13.01 4.27
N SER A 48 22.55 14.24 4.10
CA SER A 48 23.42 15.40 4.45
C SER A 48 23.47 15.68 5.96
N ARG A 49 22.48 15.18 6.71
CA ARG A 49 22.35 15.35 8.15
C ARG A 49 21.66 14.16 8.79
N CYS A 50 22.11 13.77 9.96
CA CYS A 50 21.45 12.81 10.84
C CYS A 50 21.13 13.50 12.17
N GLU A 51 19.92 13.32 12.65
CA GLU A 51 19.45 13.84 13.94
C GLU A 51 18.85 12.68 14.75
N ILE A 52 19.22 12.60 16.02
CA ILE A 52 18.70 11.61 16.96
C ILE A 52 17.68 12.31 17.85
N VAL A 53 16.41 11.89 17.75
CA VAL A 53 15.33 12.38 18.59
C VAL A 53 14.96 11.29 19.59
N LYS A 54 15.14 11.57 20.87
CA LYS A 54 14.76 10.66 21.96
C LYS A 54 13.27 10.82 22.25
N LEU A 55 12.49 9.75 22.07
CA LEU A 55 11.09 9.73 22.49
C LEU A 55 11.00 9.50 23.99
N ASN A 56 10.21 10.31 24.70
CA ASN A 56 10.08 10.32 26.15
C ASN A 56 8.62 10.14 26.57
N ASP A 57 8.42 9.87 27.84
CA ASP A 57 7.13 9.86 28.55
C ASP A 57 6.18 8.71 28.19
N ILE A 58 6.57 7.82 27.28
CA ILE A 58 5.85 6.58 26.96
C ILE A 58 6.83 5.49 26.57
N VAL A 59 6.51 4.25 26.91
CA VAL A 59 7.26 3.08 26.47
C VAL A 59 6.60 2.50 25.25
N LEU A 60 7.35 2.42 24.15
CA LEU A 60 6.94 1.74 22.93
C LEU A 60 7.71 0.42 22.83
N ALA A 61 7.01 -0.70 22.72
CA ALA A 61 7.63 -2.02 22.57
C ALA A 61 8.43 -2.11 21.27
N SER A 62 7.89 -1.53 20.19
CA SER A 62 8.56 -1.37 18.90
C SER A 62 7.88 -0.29 18.08
N ILE A 63 8.62 0.25 17.10
CA ILE A 63 8.13 1.27 16.17
C ILE A 63 7.95 0.61 14.82
N ASN A 64 6.79 0.80 14.20
CA ASN A 64 6.49 0.33 12.85
C ASN A 64 6.74 1.43 11.81
N LYS A 65 6.16 2.62 12.03
CA LYS A 65 6.32 3.77 11.13
C LYS A 65 6.46 5.06 11.88
N VAL A 66 7.17 6.00 11.27
CA VAL A 66 7.35 7.36 11.77
C VAL A 66 7.10 8.35 10.64
N PHE A 67 6.30 9.36 10.93
CA PHE A 67 6.10 10.50 10.04
C PHE A 67 6.49 11.79 10.76
N LYS A 68 6.98 12.73 9.98
CA LYS A 68 7.20 14.10 10.43
C LYS A 68 6.19 15.01 9.76
N TYR A 69 5.47 15.79 10.56
CA TYR A 69 4.55 16.81 10.07
C TYR A 69 4.70 18.07 10.89
N ASP A 70 5.20 19.12 10.29
CA ASP A 70 5.56 20.38 10.96
C ASP A 70 6.42 20.13 12.20
N SER A 71 5.91 20.48 13.38
CA SER A 71 6.54 20.29 14.68
C SER A 71 6.17 18.98 15.38
N LEU A 72 5.48 18.07 14.67
CA LEU A 72 5.00 16.81 15.25
C LEU A 72 5.76 15.61 14.69
N TRP A 73 6.03 14.66 15.57
CA TRP A 73 6.35 13.28 15.19
C TRP A 73 5.10 12.42 15.41
N ILE A 74 4.73 11.67 14.38
CA ILE A 74 3.62 10.73 14.39
C ILE A 74 4.24 9.35 14.36
N VAL A 75 4.06 8.59 15.44
CA VAL A 75 4.72 7.29 15.62
C VAL A 75 3.67 6.21 15.73
N GLN A 76 3.70 5.24 14.82
CA GLN A 76 2.92 4.03 14.91
C GLN A 76 3.71 2.97 15.67
N GLY A 77 3.20 2.52 16.81
CA GLY A 77 3.71 1.36 17.52
C GLY A 77 3.33 0.06 16.81
N LYS A 78 4.08 -1.01 17.07
CA LYS A 78 3.78 -2.37 16.61
C LYS A 78 3.26 -3.20 17.76
N SER A 79 2.31 -4.13 17.50
CA SER A 79 1.74 -5.11 18.44
C SER A 79 0.82 -4.56 19.54
N ASP A 80 0.53 -5.37 20.53
CA ASP A 80 -0.55 -5.33 21.54
C ASP A 80 -0.65 -4.05 22.40
N GLN A 81 0.37 -3.20 22.34
CA GLN A 81 0.34 -1.83 22.85
C GLN A 81 0.42 -0.83 21.71
N GLY A 82 0.23 -1.34 20.47
CA GLY A 82 0.28 -0.56 19.25
C GLY A 82 -0.84 0.48 19.26
N GLY A 83 -0.50 1.64 18.73
CA GLY A 83 -1.41 2.75 18.54
C GLY A 83 -0.69 3.78 17.69
N VAL A 84 -1.32 4.91 17.49
CA VAL A 84 -0.69 6.06 16.87
C VAL A 84 -0.51 7.15 17.90
N HIS A 85 0.74 7.54 18.09
CA HIS A 85 1.15 8.47 19.13
C HIS A 85 1.72 9.75 18.52
N LEU A 86 1.40 10.88 19.09
CA LEU A 86 1.95 12.17 18.73
C LEU A 86 3.01 12.62 19.74
N PHE A 87 4.12 13.11 19.22
CA PHE A 87 5.19 13.71 20.00
C PHE A 87 5.51 15.10 19.42
N ASN A 88 6.01 15.99 20.25
CA ASN A 88 6.50 17.27 19.77
C ASN A 88 7.90 17.15 19.12
N ASN A 89 8.47 18.25 18.68
CA ASN A 89 9.79 18.28 18.02
C ASN A 89 10.92 17.71 18.90
N GLU A 90 10.84 17.91 20.21
CA GLU A 90 11.82 17.43 21.18
C GLU A 90 11.61 15.99 21.61
N GLY A 91 10.63 15.30 21.01
CA GLY A 91 10.31 13.90 21.32
C GLY A 91 9.50 13.70 22.61
N ARG A 92 8.88 14.76 23.17
CA ARG A 92 7.97 14.61 24.31
C ARG A 92 6.62 14.12 23.83
N TYR A 93 6.09 13.12 24.51
CA TYR A 93 4.77 12.58 24.25
C TYR A 93 3.68 13.65 24.44
N LEU A 94 2.74 13.72 23.52
CA LEU A 94 1.60 14.62 23.58
C LEU A 94 0.31 13.86 23.83
N LYS A 95 0.01 12.85 23.00
CA LYS A 95 -1.21 12.05 23.13
C LYS A 95 -1.18 10.81 22.23
N THR A 96 -2.06 9.88 22.52
CA THR A 96 -2.43 8.78 21.62
C THR A 96 -3.64 9.16 20.79
N VAL A 97 -3.53 9.02 19.48
CA VAL A 97 -4.59 9.32 18.49
C VAL A 97 -5.57 8.16 18.39
N LEU A 98 -5.04 6.94 18.30
CA LEU A 98 -5.82 5.70 18.23
C LEU A 98 -5.20 4.71 19.22
N LYS A 99 -6.04 4.16 20.09
CA LYS A 99 -5.64 3.16 21.10
C LYS A 99 -5.95 1.75 20.62
N TRP A 100 -5.33 0.78 21.26
CA TRP A 100 -5.70 -0.62 21.11
C TRP A 100 -7.02 -0.91 21.83
N GLY A 101 -7.96 -1.58 21.13
CA GLY A 101 -9.24 -1.98 21.70
C GLY A 101 -10.38 -2.01 20.68
N GLN A 102 -11.63 -1.98 21.18
CA GLN A 102 -12.85 -2.08 20.37
C GLN A 102 -13.78 -0.88 20.54
N GLY A 103 -13.34 0.15 21.24
CA GLY A 103 -14.10 1.37 21.44
C GLY A 103 -14.13 2.30 20.22
N PRO A 104 -14.85 3.42 20.30
CA PRO A 104 -14.98 4.38 19.19
C PRO A 104 -13.66 5.00 18.74
N GLU A 105 -12.71 5.19 19.66
CA GLU A 105 -11.37 5.71 19.40
C GLU A 105 -10.30 4.61 19.52
N GLU A 106 -10.68 3.37 19.27
CA GLU A 106 -9.83 2.20 19.42
C GLU A 106 -9.87 1.33 18.16
N ALA A 107 -8.81 0.55 17.96
CA ALA A 107 -8.72 -0.48 16.94
C ALA A 107 -7.87 -1.65 17.45
N TYR A 108 -8.15 -2.85 16.98
CA TYR A 108 -7.35 -4.02 17.36
C TYR A 108 -6.18 -4.28 16.40
N ASP A 109 -6.11 -3.60 15.28
CA ASP A 109 -4.95 -3.57 14.39
C ASP A 109 -4.94 -2.31 13.53
N ILE A 110 -3.78 -1.99 12.95
CA ILE A 110 -3.60 -0.92 11.95
C ILE A 110 -2.82 -1.53 10.79
N TRP A 111 -3.48 -1.69 9.67
CA TRP A 111 -2.91 -2.28 8.44
C TRP A 111 -2.13 -1.28 7.61
N SER A 112 -2.65 -0.09 7.48
CA SER A 112 -1.98 0.99 6.76
C SER A 112 -2.23 2.34 7.41
N ILE A 113 -1.23 3.21 7.33
CA ILE A 113 -1.27 4.60 7.80
C ILE A 113 -0.75 5.51 6.70
N LYS A 114 -1.50 6.56 6.42
CA LYS A 114 -1.12 7.60 5.46
C LYS A 114 -1.25 8.96 6.11
N LEU A 115 -0.33 9.85 5.76
CA LEU A 115 -0.36 11.26 6.17
C LEU A 115 -0.65 12.09 4.93
N LEU A 116 -1.72 12.87 4.94
CA LEU A 116 -2.16 13.68 3.83
C LEU A 116 -2.86 14.94 4.30
N ASP A 117 -2.45 16.09 3.80
CA ASP A 117 -3.09 17.39 3.99
C ASP A 117 -3.44 17.72 5.48
N GLY A 118 -2.53 17.36 6.40
CA GLY A 118 -2.72 17.59 7.83
C GLY A 118 -3.70 16.64 8.51
N SER A 119 -4.06 15.55 7.86
CA SER A 119 -4.83 14.44 8.43
C SER A 119 -4.06 13.13 8.41
N ILE A 120 -4.25 12.32 9.45
CA ILE A 120 -3.78 10.94 9.53
C ILE A 120 -4.94 10.05 9.11
N TYR A 121 -4.73 9.25 8.10
CA TYR A 121 -5.69 8.25 7.63
C TYR A 121 -5.20 6.86 8.03
N LEU A 122 -6.07 6.06 8.61
CA LEU A 122 -5.75 4.73 9.15
C LEU A 122 -6.69 3.69 8.55
N LEU A 123 -6.14 2.63 8.00
CA LEU A 123 -6.88 1.42 7.65
C LEU A 123 -6.76 0.46 8.83
N ILE A 124 -7.88 0.09 9.41
CA ILE A 124 -7.94 -0.61 10.69
C ILE A 124 -8.86 -1.83 10.63
N ASN A 125 -8.82 -2.61 11.71
CA ASN A 125 -9.74 -3.72 11.97
C ASN A 125 -9.73 -4.73 10.82
N SER A 126 -8.54 -5.28 10.54
CA SER A 126 -8.29 -6.23 9.45
C SER A 126 -8.71 -5.68 8.08
N GLY A 127 -8.44 -4.39 7.85
CA GLY A 127 -8.73 -3.75 6.58
C GLY A 127 -10.22 -3.62 6.28
N THR A 128 -11.05 -3.40 7.31
CA THR A 128 -12.52 -3.27 7.16
C THR A 128 -13.03 -1.87 7.40
N GLU A 129 -12.24 -1.01 8.01
CA GLU A 129 -12.63 0.34 8.37
C GLU A 129 -11.52 1.35 8.08
N VAL A 130 -11.92 2.58 7.79
CA VAL A 130 -10.99 3.72 7.69
C VAL A 130 -11.35 4.76 8.75
N VAL A 131 -10.29 5.28 9.37
CA VAL A 131 -10.37 6.41 10.32
C VAL A 131 -9.60 7.58 9.74
N GLU A 132 -10.17 8.78 9.86
CA GLU A 132 -9.48 10.04 9.62
C GLU A 132 -9.35 10.82 10.92
N TYR A 133 -8.11 11.18 11.26
CA TYR A 133 -7.80 12.05 12.38
C TYR A 133 -7.17 13.36 11.88
N SER A 134 -7.81 14.48 12.14
CA SER A 134 -7.30 15.81 11.79
C SER A 134 -6.29 16.29 12.82
N LEU A 135 -5.06 16.55 12.39
CA LEU A 135 -4.00 17.12 13.23
C LEU A 135 -4.34 18.55 13.65
N GLN A 136 -4.95 19.34 12.76
CA GLN A 136 -5.37 20.70 13.06
C GLN A 136 -6.48 20.75 14.12
N LYS A 137 -7.52 19.92 13.97
CA LYS A 137 -8.64 19.84 14.92
C LYS A 137 -8.33 19.01 16.15
N GLN A 138 -7.24 18.27 16.14
CA GLN A 138 -6.78 17.34 17.17
C GLN A 138 -7.82 16.30 17.59
N LYS A 139 -8.63 15.84 16.66
CA LYS A 139 -9.70 14.86 16.89
C LYS A 139 -9.94 13.95 15.69
N MET A 140 -10.50 12.79 15.95
CA MET A 140 -11.09 11.95 14.92
C MET A 140 -12.24 12.73 14.26
N VAL A 141 -12.15 12.90 12.93
CA VAL A 141 -13.17 13.61 12.16
C VAL A 141 -14.08 12.66 11.44
N GLU A 142 -13.62 11.43 11.26
CA GLU A 142 -14.38 10.42 10.57
C GLU A 142 -13.94 8.99 10.90
N ARG A 143 -14.91 8.07 10.88
CA ARG A 143 -14.73 6.63 10.88
C ARG A 143 -15.84 6.01 10.03
N PHE A 144 -15.46 5.20 9.05
CA PHE A 144 -16.45 4.53 8.20
C PHE A 144 -16.01 3.10 7.87
N ARG A 145 -17.01 2.25 7.66
CA ARG A 145 -16.81 0.86 7.26
C ARG A 145 -16.74 0.73 5.75
N LEU A 146 -15.85 -0.13 5.26
CA LEU A 146 -15.72 -0.42 3.84
C LEU A 146 -16.87 -1.28 3.33
N PRO A 147 -17.27 -1.12 2.05
CA PRO A 147 -18.17 -2.03 1.36
C PRO A 147 -17.66 -3.48 1.38
N SER A 148 -18.58 -4.45 1.35
CA SER A 148 -18.24 -5.88 1.42
C SER A 148 -17.26 -6.34 0.34
N GLU A 149 -17.25 -5.71 -0.82
CA GLU A 149 -16.35 -6.03 -1.92
C GLU A 149 -14.88 -5.64 -1.61
N ILE A 150 -14.66 -4.64 -0.75
CA ILE A 150 -13.33 -4.09 -0.41
C ILE A 150 -12.82 -4.63 0.93
N LEU A 151 -13.60 -5.39 1.68
CA LEU A 151 -13.18 -5.93 2.97
C LEU A 151 -11.85 -6.69 2.86
N SER A 152 -11.05 -6.62 3.91
CA SER A 152 -9.69 -7.16 3.97
C SER A 152 -8.71 -6.40 3.04
N ALA A 153 -8.91 -5.09 2.89
CA ALA A 153 -7.93 -4.24 2.24
C ALA A 153 -6.61 -4.24 3.04
N THR A 154 -5.48 -4.29 2.33
CA THR A 154 -4.14 -4.34 2.96
C THR A 154 -3.44 -2.99 2.92
N ASP A 155 -3.80 -2.16 1.95
CA ASP A 155 -3.26 -0.81 1.80
C ASP A 155 -4.29 0.12 1.13
N PHE A 156 -4.07 1.41 1.20
CA PHE A 156 -4.90 2.39 0.52
C PHE A 156 -4.15 3.71 0.29
N VAL A 157 -4.72 4.54 -0.57
CA VAL A 157 -4.31 5.94 -0.78
C VAL A 157 -5.53 6.78 -1.12
N VAL A 158 -5.46 8.09 -0.90
CA VAL A 158 -6.53 9.03 -1.28
C VAL A 158 -6.03 9.88 -2.43
N ASP A 159 -6.83 10.00 -3.50
CA ASP A 159 -6.52 10.82 -4.66
C ASP A 159 -6.91 12.29 -4.44
N ASN A 160 -6.55 13.17 -5.39
CA ASN A 160 -6.88 14.59 -5.34
C ASN A 160 -8.38 14.88 -5.46
N GLY A 161 -9.16 13.93 -5.95
CA GLY A 161 -10.63 14.00 -6.04
C GLY A 161 -11.33 13.57 -4.75
N GLY A 162 -10.59 13.08 -3.76
CA GLY A 162 -11.13 12.54 -2.52
C GLY A 162 -11.67 11.11 -2.66
N ASN A 163 -11.30 10.40 -3.74
CA ASN A 163 -11.57 8.97 -3.85
C ASN A 163 -10.49 8.20 -3.11
N TYR A 164 -10.89 7.07 -2.54
CA TYR A 164 -9.98 6.12 -1.92
C TYR A 164 -9.66 5.00 -2.92
N ILE A 165 -8.39 4.72 -3.12
CA ILE A 165 -7.92 3.57 -3.90
C ILE A 165 -7.44 2.54 -2.89
N PHE A 166 -8.12 1.41 -2.79
CA PHE A 166 -7.79 0.31 -1.89
C PHE A 166 -7.08 -0.81 -2.62
N LEU A 167 -6.01 -1.30 -2.05
CA LEU A 167 -5.39 -2.56 -2.41
C LEU A 167 -6.02 -3.67 -1.58
N LYS A 168 -6.52 -4.71 -2.23
CA LYS A 168 -7.13 -5.85 -1.57
C LYS A 168 -6.24 -7.09 -1.68
N SER A 169 -6.13 -7.83 -0.59
CA SER A 169 -5.58 -9.19 -0.64
C SER A 169 -6.48 -10.09 -1.47
N ILE A 170 -5.87 -10.96 -2.28
CA ILE A 170 -6.62 -11.89 -3.13
C ILE A 170 -7.23 -12.98 -2.25
N SER A 171 -8.53 -13.20 -2.42
CA SER A 171 -9.20 -14.30 -1.75
C SER A 171 -8.79 -15.63 -2.39
N ARG A 172 -8.52 -16.65 -1.56
CA ARG A 172 -8.35 -18.02 -2.05
C ARG A 172 -9.66 -18.66 -2.50
N GLU A 173 -10.80 -18.03 -2.20
CA GLU A 173 -12.10 -18.47 -2.68
C GLU A 173 -12.26 -18.10 -4.15
N LYS A 174 -12.58 -19.08 -5.01
CA LYS A 174 -12.83 -18.87 -6.44
C LYS A 174 -14.10 -18.04 -6.66
N LYS A 175 -13.98 -16.71 -6.53
CA LYS A 175 -15.03 -15.77 -6.95
C LYS A 175 -14.97 -15.56 -8.46
N LYS A 176 -16.12 -15.29 -9.09
CA LYS A 176 -16.21 -15.15 -10.55
C LYS A 176 -15.39 -13.98 -11.11
N GLU A 177 -15.31 -12.90 -10.35
CA GLU A 177 -14.54 -11.71 -10.72
C GLU A 177 -13.96 -11.09 -9.43
N GLU A 178 -12.66 -10.98 -9.37
CA GLU A 178 -11.93 -10.34 -8.28
C GLU A 178 -10.93 -9.36 -8.88
N TYR A 179 -10.85 -8.20 -8.25
CA TYR A 179 -9.93 -7.14 -8.64
C TYR A 179 -8.96 -6.87 -7.48
N LYS A 180 -7.79 -6.43 -7.82
CA LYS A 180 -6.76 -6.12 -6.83
C LYS A 180 -6.89 -4.71 -6.28
N LEU A 181 -7.31 -3.77 -7.12
CA LEU A 181 -7.48 -2.37 -6.77
C LEU A 181 -8.93 -1.94 -6.97
N TYR A 182 -9.46 -1.25 -5.98
CA TYR A 182 -10.83 -0.72 -5.96
C TYR A 182 -10.80 0.79 -5.72
N VAL A 183 -11.44 1.54 -6.59
CA VAL A 183 -11.61 2.99 -6.44
C VAL A 183 -12.99 3.26 -5.83
N TYR A 184 -12.99 3.84 -4.64
CA TYR A 184 -14.21 4.08 -3.87
C TYR A 184 -14.44 5.59 -3.70
N ASN A 185 -15.59 6.05 -4.18
CA ASN A 185 -16.06 7.39 -3.93
C ASN A 185 -16.86 7.40 -2.62
N LYS A 186 -16.24 7.96 -1.60
CA LYS A 186 -16.83 7.99 -0.27
C LYS A 186 -18.09 8.85 -0.18
N LYS A 187 -18.14 9.99 -0.90
CA LYS A 187 -19.31 10.88 -0.88
C LYS A 187 -20.55 10.21 -1.43
N GLU A 188 -20.37 9.38 -2.45
CA GLU A 188 -21.45 8.63 -3.09
C GLU A 188 -21.68 7.26 -2.43
N GLY A 189 -20.75 6.79 -1.62
CA GLY A 189 -20.79 5.47 -1.00
C GLY A 189 -20.66 4.33 -2.00
N THR A 190 -20.04 4.57 -3.17
CA THR A 190 -20.00 3.61 -4.29
C THR A 190 -18.58 3.31 -4.75
N ILE A 191 -18.39 2.08 -5.28
CA ILE A 191 -17.18 1.72 -6.00
C ILE A 191 -17.33 2.23 -7.42
N VAL A 192 -16.51 3.20 -7.80
CA VAL A 192 -16.56 3.86 -9.12
C VAL A 192 -15.69 3.18 -10.17
N ASN A 193 -14.66 2.44 -9.74
CA ASN A 193 -13.81 1.69 -10.66
C ASN A 193 -13.16 0.48 -9.97
N ARG A 194 -12.73 -0.48 -10.79
CA ARG A 194 -11.99 -1.68 -10.40
C ARG A 194 -10.84 -1.88 -11.36
N ILE A 195 -9.63 -2.04 -10.87
CA ILE A 195 -8.40 -2.10 -11.65
C ILE A 195 -7.67 -3.40 -11.30
N LEU A 196 -6.94 -4.00 -12.23
CA LEU A 196 -6.27 -5.29 -12.13
C LEU A 196 -7.26 -6.43 -11.84
N ASN A 197 -8.01 -6.81 -12.89
CA ASN A 197 -8.83 -8.01 -12.84
C ASN A 197 -7.93 -9.23 -12.65
N MET A 198 -8.20 -9.98 -11.60
CA MET A 198 -7.51 -11.23 -11.29
C MET A 198 -8.31 -12.36 -11.96
N ASP A 199 -7.89 -12.76 -13.16
CA ASP A 199 -8.52 -13.87 -13.88
C ASP A 199 -8.22 -15.22 -13.19
N LYS A 200 -8.75 -16.34 -13.76
CA LYS A 200 -8.62 -17.67 -13.15
C LYS A 200 -7.17 -18.14 -12.92
N LYS A 201 -6.22 -17.63 -13.69
CA LYS A 201 -4.80 -17.97 -13.52
C LYS A 201 -4.20 -17.26 -12.32
N SER A 202 -4.73 -16.13 -11.96
CA SER A 202 -4.23 -15.33 -10.85
C SER A 202 -4.74 -15.78 -9.48
N SER A 203 -5.72 -16.69 -9.41
CA SER A 203 -6.05 -17.36 -8.14
C SER A 203 -4.92 -18.26 -7.64
N GLU A 204 -3.98 -18.58 -8.52
CA GLU A 204 -2.74 -19.32 -8.24
C GLU A 204 -1.57 -18.40 -7.94
N TYR A 205 -1.77 -17.08 -8.08
CA TYR A 205 -0.77 -16.06 -7.84
C TYR A 205 -0.37 -16.03 -6.36
N ILE A 206 0.91 -16.14 -6.09
CA ILE A 206 1.44 -15.98 -4.75
C ILE A 206 1.28 -14.51 -4.35
N SER A 207 0.23 -14.21 -3.60
CA SER A 207 0.03 -12.89 -3.03
C SER A 207 0.80 -12.81 -1.72
N PHE A 208 1.70 -11.85 -1.64
CA PHE A 208 2.26 -11.46 -0.36
C PHE A 208 1.38 -10.34 0.20
N ASP A 209 0.86 -10.53 1.39
CA ASP A 209 0.15 -9.48 2.10
C ASP A 209 1.14 -8.38 2.44
N GLN A 210 1.14 -7.34 1.63
CA GLN A 210 2.02 -6.20 1.80
C GLN A 210 1.20 -4.95 2.13
N SER A 211 1.56 -4.34 3.23
CA SER A 211 1.30 -2.92 3.45
C SER A 211 2.36 -2.11 2.67
N ASP A 212 2.00 -0.90 2.28
CA ASP A 212 2.92 0.02 1.58
C ASP A 212 3.22 -0.32 0.12
N CYS A 213 2.19 -0.69 -0.62
CA CYS A 213 2.24 -0.81 -2.07
C CYS A 213 1.74 0.44 -2.79
N LEU A 214 0.99 1.29 -2.11
CA LEU A 214 0.39 2.50 -2.65
C LEU A 214 1.06 3.74 -2.04
N TYR A 215 1.62 4.56 -2.89
CA TYR A 215 2.33 5.78 -2.49
C TYR A 215 1.74 6.99 -3.20
N ARG A 216 1.62 8.09 -2.48
CA ARG A 216 1.36 9.40 -3.07
C ARG A 216 2.60 10.26 -2.95
N VAL A 217 3.05 10.77 -4.09
CA VAL A 217 4.17 11.71 -4.19
C VAL A 217 3.64 12.95 -4.89
N GLN A 218 3.52 14.05 -4.15
CA GLN A 218 2.83 15.25 -4.61
C GLN A 218 1.38 14.94 -5.03
N ASP A 219 1.05 15.14 -6.30
CA ASP A 219 -0.29 14.91 -6.85
C ASP A 219 -0.43 13.57 -7.59
N GLU A 220 0.62 12.78 -7.64
CA GLU A 220 0.64 11.50 -8.36
C GLU A 220 0.59 10.33 -7.40
N ILE A 221 -0.10 9.27 -7.81
CA ILE A 221 -0.21 8.02 -7.07
C ILE A 221 0.57 6.95 -7.81
N TYR A 222 1.37 6.20 -7.05
CA TYR A 222 2.17 5.11 -7.54
C TYR A 222 1.79 3.80 -6.86
N TYR A 223 1.80 2.73 -7.65
CA TYR A 223 1.62 1.38 -7.21
C TYR A 223 2.88 0.58 -7.49
N TYR A 224 3.41 -0.07 -6.45
CA TYR A 224 4.49 -1.03 -6.52
C TYR A 224 4.14 -2.26 -5.69
N GLU A 225 4.38 -3.42 -6.24
CA GLU A 225 4.20 -4.70 -5.55
C GLU A 225 5.48 -5.51 -5.69
N VAL A 226 5.85 -6.22 -4.62
CA VAL A 226 6.99 -7.14 -4.66
C VAL A 226 6.77 -8.17 -5.76
N PHE A 227 7.83 -8.49 -6.48
CA PHE A 227 7.86 -9.33 -7.66
C PHE A 227 7.15 -8.79 -8.92
N ARG A 228 6.49 -7.65 -8.85
CA ARG A 228 6.08 -6.94 -10.04
C ARG A 228 7.29 -6.17 -10.56
N ASN A 229 7.71 -6.48 -11.79
CA ASN A 229 8.93 -5.91 -12.37
C ASN A 229 8.71 -4.46 -12.84
N GLY A 230 8.29 -3.58 -11.92
CA GLY A 230 8.13 -2.15 -12.20
C GLY A 230 7.21 -1.42 -11.25
N ILE A 231 7.09 -0.13 -11.51
CA ILE A 231 6.23 0.81 -10.78
C ILE A 231 5.16 1.30 -11.76
N CYS A 232 3.92 1.31 -11.34
CA CYS A 232 2.81 1.86 -12.10
C CYS A 232 2.38 3.20 -11.53
N ARG A 233 1.90 4.10 -12.39
CA ARG A 233 1.15 5.29 -12.01
C ARG A 233 -0.32 4.97 -12.01
N LEU A 234 -1.03 5.38 -10.97
CA LEU A 234 -2.45 5.15 -10.78
C LEU A 234 -3.25 6.45 -10.86
N SER A 235 -4.43 6.35 -11.43
CA SER A 235 -5.51 7.33 -11.30
C SER A 235 -6.81 6.62 -10.92
N ALA A 236 -7.86 7.39 -10.64
CA ALA A 236 -9.18 6.81 -10.41
C ALA A 236 -9.71 5.99 -11.60
N ASN A 237 -9.23 6.27 -12.81
CA ASN A 237 -9.75 5.68 -14.04
C ASN A 237 -8.85 4.60 -14.63
N ASP A 238 -7.54 4.66 -14.38
CA ASP A 238 -6.56 3.84 -15.11
C ASP A 238 -5.27 3.61 -14.32
N MET A 239 -4.52 2.62 -14.78
CA MET A 239 -3.18 2.28 -14.32
C MET A 239 -2.25 2.18 -15.53
N THR A 240 -1.17 2.95 -15.52
CA THR A 240 -0.16 2.96 -16.58
C THR A 240 1.22 2.63 -16.04
N GLY A 241 2.08 2.03 -16.86
CA GLY A 241 3.48 1.80 -16.49
C GLY A 241 4.24 3.11 -16.36
N TYR A 242 4.98 3.26 -15.27
CA TYR A 242 5.87 4.41 -15.03
C TYR A 242 7.34 4.03 -15.19
N ILE A 243 7.77 2.99 -14.50
CA ILE A 243 9.11 2.42 -14.62
C ILE A 243 8.98 0.90 -14.78
N ALA A 244 9.63 0.33 -15.78
CA ALA A 244 9.78 -1.12 -15.90
C ALA A 244 11.21 -1.54 -15.53
N PHE A 245 11.34 -2.62 -14.77
CA PHE A 245 12.62 -3.22 -14.45
C PHE A 245 12.99 -4.23 -15.55
N LYS A 246 14.16 -4.07 -16.12
CA LYS A 246 14.66 -5.00 -17.13
C LYS A 246 14.90 -6.37 -16.48
N GLN A 247 14.27 -7.39 -17.03
CA GLN A 247 14.48 -8.76 -16.56
C GLN A 247 15.96 -9.18 -16.74
N ASN A 248 16.53 -9.69 -15.66
CA ASN A 248 17.87 -10.27 -15.60
C ASN A 248 17.89 -11.35 -14.50
N GLU A 249 19.06 -11.85 -14.17
CA GLU A 249 19.26 -12.87 -13.14
C GLU A 249 18.89 -12.42 -11.70
N TYR A 250 18.75 -11.11 -11.47
CA TYR A 250 18.38 -10.51 -10.17
C TYR A 250 16.91 -10.15 -10.05
N THR A 251 16.13 -10.33 -11.12
CA THR A 251 14.69 -10.08 -11.10
C THR A 251 13.93 -11.38 -10.91
N PHE A 252 12.81 -11.33 -10.21
CA PHE A 252 11.97 -12.50 -10.01
C PHE A 252 11.38 -12.96 -11.34
N PRO A 253 11.53 -14.25 -11.72
CA PRO A 253 10.95 -14.75 -12.95
C PRO A 253 9.43 -14.77 -12.85
N GLU A 254 8.75 -14.01 -13.70
CA GLU A 254 7.28 -13.86 -13.68
C GLU A 254 6.55 -15.21 -13.80
N LYS A 255 7.07 -16.15 -14.57
CA LYS A 255 6.51 -17.50 -14.70
C LYS A 255 6.41 -18.26 -13.37
N GLU A 256 7.24 -17.93 -12.40
CA GLU A 256 7.25 -18.58 -11.09
C GLU A 256 6.15 -18.03 -10.17
N LEU A 257 5.55 -16.88 -10.49
CA LEU A 257 4.40 -16.33 -9.77
C LEU A 257 3.14 -17.21 -9.91
N TYR A 258 3.11 -18.05 -10.95
CA TYR A 258 1.94 -18.86 -11.31
C TYR A 258 2.20 -20.38 -11.20
N ASN A 259 3.28 -20.78 -10.54
CA ASN A 259 3.68 -22.18 -10.49
C ASN A 259 3.25 -22.81 -9.17
N GLU A 260 2.10 -23.53 -9.18
CA GLU A 260 1.56 -24.22 -8.00
C GLU A 260 2.49 -25.28 -7.41
N ASP A 261 3.34 -25.90 -8.24
CA ASP A 261 4.19 -27.03 -7.82
C ASP A 261 5.47 -26.60 -7.10
N HIS A 262 5.80 -25.33 -7.18
CA HIS A 262 6.98 -24.78 -6.51
C HIS A 262 6.60 -23.95 -5.27
N TYR A 263 6.16 -24.64 -4.19
CA TYR A 263 6.62 -24.26 -2.87
C TYR A 263 8.15 -24.46 -2.84
N CYS A 264 8.83 -23.88 -3.80
CA CYS A 264 10.23 -23.65 -3.66
C CYS A 264 10.34 -22.63 -2.53
N PRO A 265 10.92 -22.98 -1.36
CA PRO A 265 11.40 -21.94 -0.50
C PRO A 265 12.27 -21.11 -1.44
N VAL A 266 11.80 -19.90 -1.77
CA VAL A 266 12.65 -18.89 -2.36
C VAL A 266 13.90 -19.05 -1.53
N LYS A 267 15.00 -19.51 -2.12
CA LYS A 267 16.31 -19.22 -1.58
C LYS A 267 16.31 -17.70 -1.62
N ILE A 268 15.70 -17.13 -0.60
CA ILE A 268 16.05 -15.79 -0.18
C ILE A 268 17.54 -15.94 -0.15
N LEU A 269 18.20 -15.37 -1.14
CA LEU A 269 19.62 -15.15 -1.07
C LEU A 269 19.81 -14.76 0.38
N ASP A 270 20.41 -15.66 1.16
CA ASP A 270 20.84 -15.35 2.49
C ASP A 270 21.73 -14.14 2.30
N LEU A 271 21.08 -12.98 2.33
CA LEU A 271 21.75 -11.80 2.80
C LEU A 271 22.13 -12.22 4.21
N GLU A 272 23.30 -12.86 4.34
CA GLU A 272 24.01 -12.97 5.59
C GLU A 272 24.11 -11.54 6.11
N ILE A 273 23.05 -11.15 6.82
CA ILE A 273 23.20 -10.10 7.80
C ILE A 273 24.18 -10.73 8.77
N ASN A 274 25.46 -10.43 8.57
CA ASN A 274 26.52 -10.76 9.47
C ASN A 274 25.98 -10.46 10.87
N ARG A 275 25.59 -11.53 11.60
CA ARG A 275 25.38 -11.47 13.03
C ARG A 275 26.70 -10.91 13.56
N VAL A 276 26.64 -9.68 14.00
CA VAL A 276 27.70 -9.14 14.85
C VAL A 276 27.69 -10.04 16.07
N ASP A 277 28.66 -10.93 16.12
CA ASP A 277 28.91 -11.77 17.27
C ASP A 277 29.08 -10.85 18.48
N HIS A 278 28.08 -10.87 19.34
CA HIS A 278 28.21 -10.30 20.67
C HIS A 278 29.24 -11.13 21.42
N HIS A 279 30.48 -10.70 21.36
CA HIS A 279 31.46 -11.13 22.36
C HIS A 279 30.97 -10.66 23.73
N PRO A 280 30.80 -11.58 24.70
CA PRO A 280 30.52 -11.18 26.05
C PRO A 280 31.76 -10.46 26.57
N LEU A 281 31.60 -9.19 26.92
CA LEU A 281 32.61 -8.47 27.71
C LEU A 281 32.74 -9.23 29.04
N GLY A 282 33.84 -9.95 29.16
CA GLY A 282 34.27 -10.56 30.41
C GLY A 282 34.56 -9.50 31.46
N ARG A 283 34.13 -9.80 32.64
CA ARG A 283 34.39 -9.30 34.02
C ARG A 283 35.28 -8.07 34.16
#